data_aaa2a467bffc383d02d73b5864cb9d68
#
_entry.id   aaa2a467bffc383d02d73b5864cb9d68
#
_cell.length_a   1.000
_cell.length_b   1.000
_cell.length_c   1.000
_cell.angle_alpha   90.00
_cell.angle_beta   90.00
_cell.angle_gamma   90.00
#
_symmetry.space_group_name_H-M   'P 1'
#
loop_
_entity.id
_entity.type
_entity.pdbx_description
1 polymer ?
#
loop_
_entity_poly.entity_id
_entity_poly.type
_entity_poly.pdbx_seq_one_letter_code
_entity_poly.pdbx_strand_id
1 'polypeptide(L)'
;MKHLMACTALCLILGVTFPAEARWSVLQKDERGTLSFHVESLKLLDKDRTVRVYERWQPKDSSISGTVMHNEYDFHLKQWRTRSKFTVTPSGKKGKGTRKIGPWQPLSALTPTMTHARYYRDYAQLNGPWTFVKTIPRLGRKWINPKSIRKTGTERYEVWEKTELRRSVAGTKVLLSLTEYDLRKETAETKYLSNFDASGYMTSHAATKDRWSR
;
A
#
# COMPACT_ATOMS: atom_id res chain seq x y z
N MET A 1 -38.26 9.57 -40.30
CA MET A 1 -37.48 9.88 -39.12
C MET A 1 -38.08 9.13 -37.94
N LYS A 2 -37.67 7.93 -37.73
CA LYS A 2 -38.09 7.09 -36.59
C LYS A 2 -37.00 6.03 -36.39
N HIS A 3 -36.67 5.78 -35.13
CA HIS A 3 -35.91 4.67 -34.61
C HIS A 3 -34.37 4.73 -34.71
N LEU A 4 -33.78 5.34 -33.66
CA LEU A 4 -32.52 4.86 -33.11
C LEU A 4 -32.59 5.05 -31.59
N MET A 5 -33.39 4.22 -30.95
CA MET A 5 -33.35 3.99 -29.51
C MET A 5 -33.49 2.48 -29.37
N ALA A 6 -32.42 1.80 -29.07
CA ALA A 6 -32.33 0.54 -28.34
C ALA A 6 -30.95 -0.05 -28.57
N CYS A 7 -30.25 -0.22 -27.51
CA CYS A 7 -29.25 -1.24 -27.19
C CYS A 7 -28.11 -0.65 -26.36
N THR A 8 -28.46 -0.08 -25.20
CA THR A 8 -27.46 0.17 -24.15
C THR A 8 -27.95 -0.41 -22.82
N ALA A 9 -28.36 -1.65 -22.85
CA ALA A 9 -28.68 -2.39 -21.63
C ALA A 9 -28.38 -3.85 -21.90
N LEU A 10 -27.18 -4.30 -21.61
CA LEU A 10 -26.86 -5.64 -21.10
C LEU A 10 -25.34 -5.90 -21.14
N CYS A 11 -24.59 -5.38 -20.22
CA CYS A 11 -23.27 -5.90 -19.85
C CYS A 11 -22.99 -5.69 -18.36
N LEU A 12 -23.96 -6.04 -17.53
CA LEU A 12 -23.78 -6.24 -16.09
C LEU A 12 -23.45 -7.72 -15.83
N ILE A 13 -22.42 -8.23 -16.50
CA ILE A 13 -21.74 -9.44 -16.05
C ILE A 13 -20.48 -8.96 -15.35
N LEU A 14 -20.46 -9.12 -14.05
CA LEU A 14 -19.40 -8.86 -13.09
C LEU A 14 -18.04 -9.48 -13.50
N GLY A 15 -17.49 -9.03 -14.61
CA GLY A 15 -16.10 -9.18 -14.92
C GLY A 15 -15.35 -8.06 -14.24
N VAL A 16 -14.46 -8.33 -13.30
CA VAL A 16 -13.41 -7.39 -12.94
C VAL A 16 -12.55 -7.23 -14.18
N THR A 17 -12.99 -6.39 -15.12
CA THR A 17 -12.15 -5.90 -16.19
C THR A 17 -11.24 -4.89 -15.54
N PHE A 18 -9.97 -5.22 -15.36
CA PHE A 18 -8.98 -4.20 -15.14
C PHE A 18 -8.99 -3.33 -16.40
N PRO A 19 -9.21 -2.01 -16.30
CA PRO A 19 -9.07 -1.14 -17.45
C PRO A 19 -7.67 -1.35 -18.05
N ALA A 20 -7.55 -1.26 -19.36
CA ALA A 20 -6.31 -1.49 -20.10
C ALA A 20 -5.13 -0.61 -19.63
N GLU A 21 -5.41 0.44 -18.87
CA GLU A 21 -4.46 1.39 -18.27
C GLU A 21 -4.28 1.19 -16.76
N ALA A 22 -4.67 0.05 -16.20
CA ALA A 22 -4.48 -0.24 -14.78
C ALA A 22 -3.01 -0.05 -14.39
N ARG A 23 -2.74 0.90 -13.49
CA ARG A 23 -1.39 1.26 -13.07
C ARG A 23 -0.81 0.17 -12.15
N TRP A 24 -0.01 -0.72 -12.73
CA TRP A 24 0.78 -1.69 -12.00
C TRP A 24 2.14 -1.10 -11.64
N SER A 25 2.50 -1.13 -10.37
CA SER A 25 3.83 -0.75 -9.89
C SER A 25 4.62 -2.00 -9.56
N VAL A 26 5.87 -2.06 -10.04
CA VAL A 26 6.76 -3.19 -9.75
C VAL A 26 7.23 -3.09 -8.31
N LEU A 27 7.07 -4.18 -7.56
CA LEU A 27 7.52 -4.30 -6.18
C LEU A 27 8.85 -5.06 -6.10
N GLN A 28 8.96 -6.14 -6.87
CA GLN A 28 10.14 -6.99 -6.91
C GLN A 28 10.33 -7.54 -8.32
N LYS A 29 11.59 -7.62 -8.74
CA LYS A 29 11.99 -8.29 -9.97
C LYS A 29 13.25 -9.12 -9.69
N ASP A 30 13.18 -10.40 -10.00
CA ASP A 30 14.30 -11.33 -9.81
C ASP A 30 14.40 -12.29 -11.01
N GLU A 31 15.27 -13.30 -10.90
CA GLU A 31 15.49 -14.29 -11.95
C GLU A 31 14.26 -15.16 -12.25
N ARG A 32 13.33 -15.28 -11.32
CA ARG A 32 12.10 -16.10 -11.44
C ARG A 32 10.98 -15.33 -12.08
N GLY A 33 10.94 -13.98 -11.92
CA GLY A 33 9.87 -13.18 -12.48
C GLY A 33 9.72 -11.80 -11.84
N THR A 34 8.53 -11.23 -12.01
CA THR A 34 8.19 -9.89 -11.53
C THR A 34 6.94 -9.95 -10.67
N LEU A 35 7.02 -9.43 -9.45
CA LEU A 35 5.90 -9.13 -8.59
C LEU A 35 5.53 -7.66 -8.72
N SER A 36 4.27 -7.40 -9.05
CA SER A 36 3.72 -6.05 -9.18
C SER A 36 2.45 -5.93 -8.34
N PHE A 37 2.08 -4.72 -7.96
CA PHE A 37 0.81 -4.44 -7.31
C PHE A 37 0.01 -3.37 -8.07
N HIS A 38 -1.31 -3.47 -7.97
CA HIS A 38 -2.24 -2.55 -8.62
C HIS A 38 -2.48 -1.34 -7.72
N VAL A 39 -1.97 -0.19 -8.12
CA VAL A 39 -1.94 1.03 -7.28
C VAL A 39 -3.34 1.45 -6.82
N GLU A 40 -4.30 1.51 -7.74
CA GLU A 40 -5.67 1.97 -7.43
C GLU A 40 -6.47 0.96 -6.58
N SER A 41 -6.01 -0.29 -6.50
CA SER A 41 -6.64 -1.31 -5.65
C SER A 41 -6.21 -1.25 -4.20
N LEU A 42 -5.16 -0.49 -3.92
CA LEU A 42 -4.58 -0.40 -2.59
C LEU A 42 -5.53 0.34 -1.65
N LYS A 43 -5.97 -0.33 -0.61
CA LYS A 43 -6.91 0.21 0.38
C LYS A 43 -6.38 0.00 1.79
N LEU A 44 -6.33 1.08 2.55
CA LEU A 44 -6.16 1.05 3.99
C LEU A 44 -7.52 0.93 4.66
N LEU A 45 -7.64 0.02 5.60
CA LEU A 45 -8.83 -0.22 6.39
C LEU A 45 -8.48 -0.15 7.86
N ASP A 46 -9.47 0.11 8.70
CA ASP A 46 -9.31 0.12 10.16
C ASP A 46 -8.16 1.01 10.64
N LYS A 47 -8.08 2.23 10.10
CA LYS A 47 -7.04 3.22 10.45
C LYS A 47 -5.63 2.64 10.29
N ASP A 48 -5.31 2.08 9.11
CA ASP A 48 -4.02 1.51 8.74
C ASP A 48 -3.66 0.12 9.34
N ARG A 49 -4.59 -0.50 10.05
CA ARG A 49 -4.37 -1.86 10.59
C ARG A 49 -4.41 -2.94 9.52
N THR A 50 -5.24 -2.73 8.51
CA THR A 50 -5.44 -3.71 7.44
C THR A 50 -5.17 -3.07 6.09
N VAL A 51 -4.44 -3.79 5.23
CA VAL A 51 -4.20 -3.42 3.83
C VAL A 51 -4.80 -4.46 2.92
N ARG A 52 -5.52 -4.02 1.89
CA ARG A 52 -5.96 -4.85 0.77
C ARG A 52 -5.34 -4.36 -0.52
N VAL A 53 -4.91 -5.30 -1.36
CA VAL A 53 -4.25 -5.00 -2.62
C VAL A 53 -4.37 -6.15 -3.61
N TYR A 54 -4.44 -5.84 -4.91
CA TYR A 54 -4.21 -6.82 -5.95
C TYR A 54 -2.73 -6.89 -6.28
N GLU A 55 -2.18 -8.08 -6.25
CA GLU A 55 -0.81 -8.41 -6.64
C GLU A 55 -0.81 -9.27 -7.89
N ARG A 56 0.18 -9.07 -8.75
CA ARG A 56 0.40 -9.88 -9.94
C ARG A 56 1.82 -10.44 -9.91
N TRP A 57 1.91 -11.75 -9.90
CA TRP A 57 3.15 -12.45 -10.20
C TRP A 57 3.19 -12.81 -11.69
N GLN A 58 4.23 -12.36 -12.37
CA GLN A 58 4.49 -12.68 -13.78
C GLN A 58 5.81 -13.43 -13.85
N PRO A 59 5.81 -14.73 -14.24
CA PRO A 59 7.05 -15.48 -14.44
C PRO A 59 7.94 -14.81 -15.50
N LYS A 60 9.26 -15.00 -15.40
CA LYS A 60 10.21 -14.52 -16.41
C LYS A 60 9.98 -15.19 -17.77
N ASP A 61 9.67 -16.48 -17.76
CA ASP A 61 9.24 -17.18 -18.96
C ASP A 61 7.85 -16.73 -19.35
N SER A 62 7.76 -15.98 -20.45
CA SER A 62 6.52 -15.42 -20.97
C SER A 62 5.54 -16.47 -21.49
N SER A 63 5.95 -17.73 -21.69
CA SER A 63 5.06 -18.83 -22.05
C SER A 63 4.22 -19.33 -20.88
N ILE A 64 4.66 -19.04 -19.65
CA ILE A 64 3.99 -19.47 -18.43
C ILE A 64 2.96 -18.41 -17.99
N SER A 65 1.77 -18.91 -17.64
CA SER A 65 0.70 -18.04 -17.11
C SER A 65 1.11 -17.38 -15.80
N GLY A 66 0.86 -16.08 -15.69
CA GLY A 66 0.99 -15.33 -14.45
C GLY A 66 -0.16 -15.61 -13.48
N THR A 67 -0.08 -15.00 -12.32
CA THR A 67 -1.11 -15.10 -11.28
C THR A 67 -1.46 -13.72 -10.75
N VAL A 68 -2.76 -13.44 -10.61
CA VAL A 68 -3.25 -12.26 -9.87
C VAL A 68 -3.93 -12.73 -8.60
N MET A 69 -3.57 -12.10 -7.49
CA MET A 69 -4.07 -12.40 -6.14
C MET A 69 -4.63 -11.13 -5.52
N HIS A 70 -5.81 -11.22 -4.90
CA HIS A 70 -6.31 -10.19 -4.02
C HIS A 70 -5.95 -10.55 -2.59
N ASN A 71 -4.97 -9.89 -2.04
CA ASN A 71 -4.43 -10.17 -0.72
C ASN A 71 -4.93 -9.17 0.33
N GLU A 72 -5.03 -9.63 1.57
CA GLU A 72 -5.40 -8.86 2.74
C GLU A 72 -4.38 -9.12 3.85
N TYR A 73 -3.78 -8.06 4.37
CA TYR A 73 -2.75 -8.08 5.39
C TYR A 73 -3.27 -7.37 6.63
N ASP A 74 -3.32 -8.07 7.76
CA ASP A 74 -3.71 -7.53 9.06
C ASP A 74 -2.47 -7.38 9.94
N PHE A 75 -2.05 -6.15 10.16
CA PHE A 75 -0.87 -5.84 10.96
C PHE A 75 -1.13 -6.00 12.44
N HIS A 76 -2.37 -5.84 12.89
CA HIS A 76 -2.71 -5.97 14.31
C HIS A 76 -2.68 -7.44 14.76
N LEU A 77 -3.28 -8.32 13.96
CA LEU A 77 -3.31 -9.75 14.23
C LEU A 77 -2.09 -10.49 13.65
N LYS A 78 -1.17 -9.78 13.00
CA LYS A 78 0.04 -10.33 12.35
C LYS A 78 -0.28 -11.51 11.44
N GLN A 79 -1.24 -11.32 10.54
CA GLN A 79 -1.70 -12.36 9.63
C GLN A 79 -2.07 -11.81 8.26
N TRP A 80 -2.11 -12.69 7.28
CA TRP A 80 -2.51 -12.35 5.92
C TRP A 80 -3.32 -13.49 5.29
N ARG A 81 -4.08 -13.18 4.25
CA ARG A 81 -4.82 -14.17 3.47
C ARG A 81 -5.03 -13.73 2.04
N THR A 82 -5.23 -14.69 1.14
CA THR A 82 -5.71 -14.46 -0.21
C THR A 82 -7.24 -14.51 -0.23
N ARG A 83 -7.87 -13.45 -0.70
CA ARG A 83 -9.34 -13.34 -0.83
C ARG A 83 -9.85 -13.90 -2.16
N SER A 84 -9.03 -13.77 -3.21
CA SER A 84 -9.29 -14.37 -4.52
C SER A 84 -7.99 -14.53 -5.27
N LYS A 85 -7.94 -15.50 -6.16
CA LYS A 85 -6.79 -15.80 -7.02
C LYS A 85 -7.27 -16.21 -8.40
N PHE A 86 -6.59 -15.77 -9.45
CA PHE A 86 -6.82 -16.25 -10.80
C PHE A 86 -5.54 -16.21 -11.63
N THR A 87 -5.48 -17.06 -12.65
CA THR A 87 -4.38 -17.07 -13.61
C THR A 87 -4.58 -15.99 -14.67
N VAL A 88 -3.48 -15.51 -15.24
CA VAL A 88 -3.47 -14.62 -16.40
C VAL A 88 -2.62 -15.29 -17.46
N THR A 89 -3.21 -15.56 -18.62
CA THR A 89 -2.48 -16.17 -19.73
C THR A 89 -1.36 -15.23 -20.23
N PRO A 90 -0.38 -15.73 -20.98
CA PRO A 90 0.64 -14.88 -21.62
C PRO A 90 0.05 -13.76 -22.49
N SER A 91 -1.11 -13.98 -23.10
CA SER A 91 -1.85 -12.97 -23.86
C SER A 91 -2.65 -11.97 -23.01
N GLY A 92 -2.50 -11.99 -21.68
CA GLY A 92 -3.17 -11.08 -20.75
C GLY A 92 -4.63 -11.46 -20.42
N LYS A 93 -5.18 -12.54 -20.97
CA LYS A 93 -6.55 -12.97 -20.69
C LYS A 93 -6.65 -13.62 -19.32
N LYS A 94 -7.73 -13.31 -18.60
CA LYS A 94 -8.06 -13.93 -17.32
C LYS A 94 -8.40 -15.41 -17.55
N GLY A 95 -7.69 -16.28 -16.85
CA GLY A 95 -7.90 -17.72 -16.84
C GLY A 95 -8.70 -18.21 -15.64
N LYS A 96 -8.49 -19.48 -15.28
CA LYS A 96 -9.13 -20.12 -14.13
C LYS A 96 -8.79 -19.42 -12.82
N GLY A 97 -9.72 -19.42 -11.88
CA GLY A 97 -9.49 -18.80 -10.58
C GLY A 97 -10.50 -19.23 -9.53
N THR A 98 -10.26 -18.77 -8.30
CA THR A 98 -11.15 -18.97 -7.16
C THR A 98 -11.48 -17.64 -6.50
N ARG A 99 -12.72 -17.51 -6.05
CA ARG A 99 -13.17 -16.43 -5.16
C ARG A 99 -13.32 -16.91 -3.71
N LYS A 100 -12.93 -18.15 -3.44
CA LYS A 100 -12.92 -18.66 -2.07
C LYS A 100 -11.85 -17.97 -1.27
N ILE A 101 -12.25 -17.33 -0.17
CA ILE A 101 -11.34 -16.70 0.77
C ILE A 101 -10.51 -17.80 1.45
N GLY A 102 -9.19 -17.70 1.34
CA GLY A 102 -8.26 -18.61 1.99
C GLY A 102 -8.19 -18.41 3.51
N PRO A 103 -7.61 -19.36 4.21
CA PRO A 103 -7.37 -19.23 5.65
C PRO A 103 -6.36 -18.12 5.93
N TRP A 104 -6.39 -17.60 7.15
CA TRP A 104 -5.38 -16.70 7.63
C TRP A 104 -4.05 -17.43 7.81
N GLN A 105 -2.96 -16.80 7.38
CA GLN A 105 -1.59 -17.27 7.48
C GLN A 105 -0.81 -16.32 8.38
N PRO A 106 0.15 -16.80 9.18
CA PRO A 106 1.01 -15.92 9.99
C PRO A 106 1.78 -14.92 9.12
N LEU A 107 1.86 -13.69 9.58
CA LEU A 107 2.67 -12.63 8.98
C LEU A 107 3.91 -12.42 9.86
N SER A 108 4.97 -13.19 9.60
CA SER A 108 6.22 -13.12 10.35
C SER A 108 7.01 -11.85 10.01
N ALA A 109 7.62 -11.24 11.03
CA ALA A 109 8.34 -9.97 10.91
C ALA A 109 9.51 -9.99 9.90
N LEU A 110 10.14 -11.15 9.71
CA LEU A 110 11.32 -11.32 8.86
C LEU A 110 11.01 -11.90 7.47
N THR A 111 9.75 -12.04 7.11
CA THR A 111 9.38 -12.61 5.81
C THR A 111 9.31 -11.53 4.71
N PRO A 112 9.58 -11.88 3.44
CA PRO A 112 9.31 -10.99 2.31
C PRO A 112 7.86 -10.48 2.30
N THR A 113 6.89 -11.32 2.68
CA THR A 113 5.47 -10.97 2.78
C THR A 113 5.23 -9.80 3.73
N MET A 114 5.91 -9.75 4.89
CA MET A 114 5.81 -8.61 5.81
C MET A 114 6.43 -7.35 5.20
N THR A 115 7.56 -7.47 4.51
CA THR A 115 8.20 -6.34 3.83
C THR A 115 7.27 -5.76 2.77
N HIS A 116 6.63 -6.61 1.96
CA HIS A 116 5.65 -6.18 0.96
C HIS A 116 4.44 -5.51 1.61
N ALA A 117 3.89 -6.10 2.66
CA ALA A 117 2.75 -5.55 3.39
C ALA A 117 3.05 -4.15 3.96
N ARG A 118 4.23 -3.95 4.55
CA ARG A 118 4.70 -2.64 5.03
C ARG A 118 4.82 -1.64 3.89
N TYR A 119 5.41 -2.04 2.77
CA TYR A 119 5.51 -1.20 1.59
C TYR A 119 4.13 -0.72 1.13
N TYR A 120 3.15 -1.61 1.02
CA TYR A 120 1.79 -1.25 0.61
C TYR A 120 1.14 -0.26 1.56
N ARG A 121 1.27 -0.48 2.87
CA ARG A 121 0.75 0.45 3.89
C ARG A 121 1.37 1.83 3.72
N ASP A 122 2.68 1.90 3.63
CA ASP A 122 3.43 3.15 3.57
C ASP A 122 3.16 3.88 2.25
N TYR A 123 3.08 3.14 1.14
CA TYR A 123 2.71 3.71 -0.15
C TYR A 123 1.27 4.28 -0.14
N ALA A 124 0.34 3.58 0.49
CA ALA A 124 -1.03 4.07 0.65
C ALA A 124 -1.09 5.31 1.55
N GLN A 125 -0.30 5.34 2.62
CA GLN A 125 -0.17 6.54 3.46
C GLN A 125 0.45 7.70 2.68
N LEU A 126 1.50 7.47 1.90
CA LEU A 126 2.15 8.52 1.09
C LEU A 126 1.14 9.25 0.17
N ASN A 127 0.17 8.52 -0.37
CA ASN A 127 -0.86 9.03 -1.26
C ASN A 127 -2.18 9.41 -0.53
N GLY A 128 -2.14 9.49 0.80
CA GLY A 128 -3.29 9.86 1.63
C GLY A 128 -3.64 11.35 1.61
N PRO A 129 -4.68 11.74 2.36
CA PRO A 129 -5.08 13.14 2.47
C PRO A 129 -4.10 13.90 3.40
N TRP A 130 -3.30 14.76 2.81
CA TRP A 130 -2.29 15.55 3.52
C TRP A 130 -2.74 16.98 3.73
N THR A 131 -2.60 17.49 4.96
CA THR A 131 -2.78 18.90 5.31
C THR A 131 -1.43 19.53 5.59
N PHE A 132 -1.14 20.64 4.92
CA PHE A 132 0.10 21.40 5.15
C PHE A 132 0.13 21.97 6.55
N VAL A 133 1.27 21.85 7.23
CA VAL A 133 1.48 22.37 8.58
C VAL A 133 2.42 23.57 8.53
N LYS A 134 3.64 23.37 8.04
CA LYS A 134 4.65 24.43 8.01
C LYS A 134 5.78 24.13 7.04
N THR A 135 6.51 25.19 6.70
CA THR A 135 7.83 25.06 6.10
C THR A 135 8.88 25.00 7.20
N ILE A 136 9.76 24.00 7.15
CA ILE A 136 10.91 23.88 8.03
C ILE A 136 12.11 24.48 7.29
N PRO A 137 12.71 25.57 7.77
CA PRO A 137 13.84 26.22 7.11
C PRO A 137 14.96 25.22 6.80
N ARG A 138 15.52 25.30 5.58
CA ARG A 138 16.60 24.45 5.06
C ARG A 138 16.23 22.96 4.85
N LEU A 139 15.17 22.43 5.50
CA LEU A 139 14.77 21.03 5.38
C LEU A 139 13.71 20.84 4.28
N GLY A 140 12.56 21.50 4.40
CA GLY A 140 11.48 21.28 3.43
C GLY A 140 10.10 21.67 3.98
N ARG A 141 9.06 20.98 3.50
CA ARG A 141 7.67 21.22 3.87
C ARG A 141 7.12 20.05 4.69
N LYS A 142 6.46 20.35 5.79
CA LYS A 142 5.85 19.36 6.68
C LYS A 142 4.33 19.34 6.53
N TRP A 143 3.79 18.14 6.49
CA TRP A 143 2.38 17.82 6.32
C TRP A 143 1.94 16.81 7.38
N ILE A 144 0.67 16.82 7.74
CA ILE A 144 0.05 15.77 8.56
C ILE A 144 -1.12 15.13 7.81
N ASN A 145 -1.41 13.87 8.15
CA ASN A 145 -2.65 13.21 7.71
C ASN A 145 -3.68 13.28 8.85
N PRO A 146 -4.66 14.20 8.81
CA PRO A 146 -5.63 14.37 9.90
C PRO A 146 -6.46 13.11 10.17
N LYS A 147 -6.73 12.31 9.13
CA LYS A 147 -7.50 11.06 9.26
C LYS A 147 -6.75 9.96 9.98
N SER A 148 -5.43 10.08 10.11
CA SER A 148 -4.58 9.12 10.81
C SER A 148 -4.44 9.41 12.30
N ILE A 149 -4.91 10.56 12.78
CA ILE A 149 -4.79 10.93 14.18
C ILE A 149 -5.51 9.91 15.06
N ARG A 150 -4.77 9.34 15.99
CA ARG A 150 -5.28 8.33 16.91
C ARG A 150 -4.82 8.62 18.34
N LYS A 151 -5.78 8.60 19.28
CA LYS A 151 -5.47 8.67 20.70
C LYS A 151 -4.88 7.34 21.16
N THR A 152 -3.71 7.35 21.79
CA THR A 152 -2.99 6.17 22.30
C THR A 152 -2.94 6.11 23.82
N GLY A 153 -3.30 7.21 24.51
CA GLY A 153 -3.36 7.31 25.95
C GLY A 153 -3.95 8.64 26.40
N THR A 154 -3.87 8.94 27.69
CA THR A 154 -4.23 10.26 28.22
C THR A 154 -3.25 11.29 27.65
N GLU A 155 -3.77 12.27 26.89
CA GLU A 155 -2.98 13.32 26.24
C GLU A 155 -1.87 12.81 25.30
N ARG A 156 -1.99 11.54 24.80
CA ARG A 156 -1.09 10.96 23.81
C ARG A 156 -1.82 10.69 22.52
N TYR A 157 -1.17 11.06 21.41
CA TYR A 157 -1.72 10.94 20.07
C TYR A 157 -0.65 10.49 19.09
N GLU A 158 -0.98 9.56 18.21
CA GLU A 158 -0.18 9.22 17.04
C GLU A 158 -0.74 9.87 15.80
N VAL A 159 0.15 10.27 14.89
CA VAL A 159 -0.22 10.82 13.59
C VAL A 159 0.83 10.46 12.53
N TRP A 160 0.36 10.19 11.32
CA TRP A 160 1.25 10.11 10.17
C TRP A 160 1.61 11.51 9.70
N GLU A 161 2.91 11.71 9.49
CA GLU A 161 3.52 12.95 9.02
C GLU A 161 4.29 12.69 7.73
N LYS A 162 4.28 13.65 6.83
CA LYS A 162 5.07 13.66 5.61
C LYS A 162 5.96 14.89 5.59
N THR A 163 7.25 14.70 5.32
CA THR A 163 8.19 15.80 5.05
C THR A 163 8.72 15.70 3.63
N GLU A 164 8.38 16.67 2.80
CA GLU A 164 8.93 16.81 1.45
C GLU A 164 10.22 17.61 1.52
N LEU A 165 11.36 16.98 1.30
CA LEU A 165 12.66 17.60 1.38
C LEU A 165 12.84 18.63 0.25
N ARG A 166 13.43 19.78 0.57
CA ARG A 166 13.77 20.82 -0.41
C ARG A 166 14.73 20.26 -1.47
N ARG A 167 15.74 19.51 -1.04
CA ARG A 167 16.71 18.79 -1.89
C ARG A 167 16.70 17.32 -1.51
N SER A 168 16.95 16.45 -2.47
CA SER A 168 17.13 15.03 -2.16
C SER A 168 18.40 14.84 -1.33
N VAL A 169 18.31 13.99 -0.30
CA VAL A 169 19.42 13.60 0.58
C VAL A 169 19.58 12.09 0.47
N ALA A 170 20.74 11.63 -0.01
CA ALA A 170 21.00 10.21 -0.27
C ALA A 170 19.87 9.52 -1.06
N GLY A 171 19.38 10.19 -2.11
CA GLY A 171 18.27 9.68 -2.93
C GLY A 171 16.87 9.91 -2.33
N THR A 172 16.75 10.23 -1.05
CA THR A 172 15.47 10.48 -0.39
C THR A 172 14.91 11.85 -0.73
N LYS A 173 13.66 11.88 -1.16
CA LYS A 173 12.90 13.12 -1.44
C LYS A 173 11.75 13.34 -0.46
N VAL A 174 11.16 12.25 0.04
CA VAL A 174 10.05 12.30 0.99
C VAL A 174 10.35 11.40 2.18
N LEU A 175 10.11 11.94 3.36
CA LEU A 175 10.11 11.21 4.63
C LEU A 175 8.65 11.01 5.05
N LEU A 176 8.26 9.80 5.35
CA LEU A 176 6.97 9.44 5.93
C LEU A 176 7.22 8.90 7.32
N SER A 177 6.68 9.56 8.34
CA SER A 177 6.86 9.15 9.73
C SER A 177 5.53 8.93 10.45
N LEU A 178 5.51 7.96 11.35
CA LEU A 178 4.49 7.85 12.38
C LEU A 178 5.08 8.41 13.66
N THR A 179 4.50 9.49 14.17
CA THR A 179 4.99 10.20 15.35
C THR A 179 3.95 10.14 16.45
N GLU A 180 4.38 9.78 17.66
CA GLU A 180 3.58 9.88 18.87
C GLU A 180 3.94 11.19 19.60
N TYR A 181 2.92 11.96 19.93
CA TYR A 181 2.98 13.17 20.71
C TYR A 181 2.42 12.91 22.11
N ASP A 182 3.20 13.23 23.15
CA ASP A 182 2.76 13.30 24.53
C ASP A 182 2.59 14.77 24.89
N LEU A 183 1.34 15.26 24.89
CA LEU A 183 1.03 16.67 25.11
C LEU A 183 1.32 17.10 26.54
N ARG A 184 1.24 16.16 27.50
CA ARG A 184 1.56 16.46 28.91
C ARG A 184 3.04 16.71 29.13
N LYS A 185 3.89 15.94 28.41
CA LYS A 185 5.35 16.06 28.50
C LYS A 185 5.94 17.01 27.47
N GLU A 186 5.12 17.52 26.55
CA GLU A 186 5.55 18.33 25.41
C GLU A 186 6.63 17.63 24.57
N THR A 187 6.54 16.30 24.43
CA THR A 187 7.51 15.49 23.69
C THR A 187 6.89 14.83 22.47
N ALA A 188 7.74 14.56 21.50
CA ALA A 188 7.39 13.80 20.29
C ALA A 188 8.39 12.67 20.07
N GLU A 189 7.89 11.47 19.76
CA GLU A 189 8.71 10.31 19.46
C GLU A 189 8.33 9.72 18.11
N THR A 190 9.28 9.59 17.20
CA THR A 190 9.08 8.90 15.94
C THR A 190 9.08 7.40 16.18
N LYS A 191 7.94 6.75 15.96
CA LYS A 191 7.77 5.30 16.12
C LYS A 191 8.17 4.53 14.88
N TYR A 192 8.02 5.15 13.70
CA TYR A 192 8.29 4.55 12.42
C TYR A 192 8.69 5.62 11.40
N LEU A 193 9.59 5.27 10.50
CA LEU A 193 10.07 6.14 9.43
C LEU A 193 10.22 5.33 8.14
N SER A 194 9.73 5.87 7.03
CA SER A 194 9.98 5.38 5.68
C SER A 194 10.50 6.50 4.79
N ASN A 195 11.46 6.17 3.96
CA ASN A 195 12.09 7.08 3.02
C ASN A 195 11.67 6.74 1.60
N PHE A 196 11.33 7.75 0.82
CA PHE A 196 10.93 7.60 -0.57
C PHE A 196 11.77 8.52 -1.46
N ASP A 197 12.08 8.07 -2.67
CA ASP A 197 12.72 8.89 -3.70
C ASP A 197 11.70 9.83 -4.39
N ALA A 198 12.17 10.58 -5.38
CA ALA A 198 11.33 11.51 -6.15
C ALA A 198 10.26 10.80 -7.00
N SER A 199 10.45 9.53 -7.32
CA SER A 199 9.48 8.70 -8.07
C SER A 199 8.43 8.08 -7.17
N GLY A 200 8.56 8.22 -5.84
CA GLY A 200 7.68 7.60 -4.85
C GLY A 200 8.06 6.14 -4.54
N TYR A 201 9.27 5.73 -4.89
CA TYR A 201 9.78 4.41 -4.53
C TYR A 201 10.38 4.43 -3.13
N MET A 202 10.04 3.45 -2.29
CA MET A 202 10.57 3.37 -0.93
C MET A 202 12.03 2.90 -0.94
N THR A 203 12.93 3.75 -0.45
CA THR A 203 14.37 3.48 -0.41
C THR A 203 14.81 2.81 0.88
N SER A 204 14.14 3.09 1.99
CA SER A 204 14.40 2.44 3.28
C SER A 204 13.22 2.63 4.24
N HIS A 205 13.22 1.83 5.31
CA HIS A 205 12.30 2.00 6.44
C HIS A 205 12.98 1.58 7.75
N ALA A 206 12.57 2.17 8.84
CA ALA A 206 13.01 1.83 10.19
C ALA A 206 11.84 1.95 11.18
N ALA A 207 11.74 1.02 12.10
CA ALA A 207 10.84 1.10 13.25
C ALA A 207 11.68 1.20 14.51
N THR A 208 11.40 2.18 15.37
CA THR A 208 12.09 2.33 16.67
C THR A 208 11.64 1.27 17.67
N LYS A 209 10.40 0.82 17.55
CA LYS A 209 9.83 -0.37 18.23
C LYS A 209 8.86 -1.04 17.30
N ASP A 210 8.77 -2.37 17.37
CA ASP A 210 7.74 -3.08 16.61
C ASP A 210 6.36 -2.69 17.17
N ARG A 211 5.71 -1.75 16.51
CA ARG A 211 4.40 -1.20 16.89
C ARG A 211 3.32 -2.29 17.06
N TRP A 212 3.53 -3.43 16.43
CA TRP A 212 2.58 -4.52 16.33
C TRP A 212 2.85 -5.65 17.32
N SER A 213 3.84 -5.47 18.22
CA SER A 213 4.22 -6.47 19.21
C SER A 213 3.41 -6.41 20.51
N ARG A 214 2.31 -5.63 20.56
CA ARG A 214 1.40 -5.58 21.73
C ARG A 214 0.01 -6.06 21.39
#